data_cedb4f15f024affb818d74c79355631d
#
_entry.id   cedb4f15f024affb818d74c79355631d
#
_cell.length_a   1.000
_cell.length_b   1.000
_cell.length_c   1.000
_cell.angle_alpha   90.00
_cell.angle_beta   90.00
_cell.angle_gamma   90.00
#
_symmetry.space_group_name_H-M   'P 1'
#
loop_
_entity.id
_entity.type
_entity.pdbx_description
1 polymer ?
#
loop_
_entity_poly.entity_id
_entity_poly.type
_entity_poly.pdbx_seq_one_letter_code
_entity_poly.pdbx_strand_id
1 'polypeptide(L)'
;EPVSTDNLEAAVSEVTVLLKEADIVQADLLSYDEYVKGSNYLAKAQRGLSDNHQTDYIQENATLGKAQFQQALENSEARTPNAFRILEARKSSLDAGLKNNADLAKELADVDEDLRDETDDFARALEPKEFSEFQKAYFALEVEAVQFRELHAVKIAIQKAVRQDAEDLAPETLRTALLDVSEAENLIAQSPRDPRVHQDHVTWARESSVLLTDVMDVILNAKGTPEDIAIKIVQQNRELAKLSENVGSLEQNLKSTQSSLVEKEGALKQQNQELESTRSNLQETESALLLQNQELEMSSTQVRFQKAMDQAVQKFSDDEAAVYQQGNKLIFRLKKMNFASGTSTVPASSKPLLSKVNDIIRFVGAEIVAVEGHTDSVGAADLNKKLSTKRAISVANYLASLAGGYKIGYIGYGESRPIASNETKAGRAINRRVDLVVTAKK
;
A
#
# COMPACT_ATOMS: atom_id res chain seq x y z
N GLU A 1 -31.36 36.65 30.39
CA GLU A 1 -30.67 37.10 29.18
C GLU A 1 -30.81 36.03 28.13
N PRO A 2 -31.16 36.31 26.87
CA PRO A 2 -31.20 35.29 25.84
C PRO A 2 -29.78 34.72 25.64
N VAL A 3 -29.63 33.41 25.76
CA VAL A 3 -28.38 32.69 25.49
C VAL A 3 -28.04 32.97 24.03
N SER A 4 -26.84 33.49 23.76
CA SER A 4 -26.41 33.77 22.40
C SER A 4 -26.20 32.45 21.62
N THR A 5 -26.40 32.46 20.32
CA THR A 5 -26.18 31.31 19.44
C THR A 5 -24.77 30.75 19.62
N ASP A 6 -23.78 31.62 19.83
CA ASP A 6 -22.37 31.24 20.09
C ASP A 6 -22.22 30.37 21.36
N ASN A 7 -23.02 30.62 22.40
CA ASN A 7 -23.02 29.82 23.63
C ASN A 7 -23.63 28.42 23.43
N LEU A 8 -24.59 28.26 22.52
CA LEU A 8 -25.22 26.98 22.23
C LEU A 8 -24.30 26.09 21.39
N GLU A 9 -23.65 26.67 20.37
CA GLU A 9 -22.64 25.98 19.56
C GLU A 9 -21.47 25.50 20.45
N ALA A 10 -21.01 26.34 21.37
CA ALA A 10 -19.97 25.98 22.32
C ALA A 10 -20.41 24.83 23.24
N ALA A 11 -21.65 24.83 23.74
CA ALA A 11 -22.17 23.76 24.58
C ALA A 11 -22.26 22.43 23.82
N VAL A 12 -22.75 22.42 22.58
CA VAL A 12 -22.81 21.21 21.73
C VAL A 12 -21.39 20.75 21.33
N SER A 13 -20.47 21.67 21.09
CA SER A 13 -19.07 21.36 20.80
C SER A 13 -18.40 20.68 22.02
N GLU A 14 -18.65 21.15 23.23
CA GLU A 14 -18.15 20.52 24.46
C GLU A 14 -18.63 19.07 24.59
N VAL A 15 -19.91 18.79 24.34
CA VAL A 15 -20.45 17.42 24.37
C VAL A 15 -19.81 16.56 23.26
N THR A 16 -19.52 17.15 22.09
CA THR A 16 -18.85 16.45 21.01
C THR A 16 -17.40 16.08 21.36
N VAL A 17 -16.73 16.91 22.18
CA VAL A 17 -15.40 16.56 22.72
C VAL A 17 -15.51 15.37 23.69
N LEU A 18 -16.48 15.40 24.60
CA LEU A 18 -16.71 14.28 25.54
C LEU A 18 -17.06 12.98 24.83
N LEU A 19 -17.81 13.00 23.73
CA LEU A 19 -18.05 11.83 22.90
C LEU A 19 -16.72 11.25 22.38
N LYS A 20 -15.81 12.09 21.87
CA LYS A 20 -14.50 11.63 21.40
C LYS A 20 -13.65 11.05 22.53
N GLU A 21 -13.69 11.63 23.71
CA GLU A 21 -13.01 11.10 24.88
C GLU A 21 -13.59 9.74 25.28
N ALA A 22 -14.93 9.61 25.26
CA ALA A 22 -15.62 8.35 25.51
C ALA A 22 -15.27 7.26 24.47
N ASP A 23 -15.15 7.64 23.19
CA ASP A 23 -14.70 6.73 22.12
C ASP A 23 -13.26 6.21 22.36
N ILE A 24 -12.35 7.08 22.81
CA ILE A 24 -10.96 6.71 23.10
C ILE A 24 -10.87 5.65 24.21
N VAL A 25 -11.69 5.76 25.24
CA VAL A 25 -11.73 4.79 26.36
C VAL A 25 -12.67 3.62 26.09
N GLN A 26 -13.23 3.51 24.90
CA GLN A 26 -14.19 2.49 24.48
C GLN A 26 -15.43 2.42 25.42
N ALA A 27 -15.96 3.57 25.78
CA ALA A 27 -17.16 3.67 26.64
C ALA A 27 -18.41 3.11 25.93
N ASP A 28 -18.42 3.02 24.61
CA ASP A 28 -19.44 2.33 23.81
C ASP A 28 -19.51 0.82 24.13
N LEU A 29 -18.47 0.25 24.70
CA LEU A 29 -18.44 -1.10 25.27
C LEU A 29 -18.60 -1.07 26.79
N LEU A 30 -17.76 -0.30 27.48
CA LEU A 30 -17.63 -0.37 28.94
C LEU A 30 -18.77 0.29 29.71
N SER A 31 -19.51 1.22 29.11
CA SER A 31 -20.63 1.96 29.72
C SER A 31 -21.70 2.24 28.66
N TYR A 32 -22.21 1.17 28.07
CA TYR A 32 -23.06 1.20 26.88
C TYR A 32 -24.31 2.07 27.05
N ASP A 33 -25.02 1.89 28.14
CA ASP A 33 -26.28 2.59 28.40
C ASP A 33 -26.10 4.11 28.46
N GLU A 34 -25.10 4.56 29.21
CA GLU A 34 -24.78 6.00 29.33
C GLU A 34 -24.27 6.56 28.05
N TYR A 35 -23.41 5.83 27.36
CA TYR A 35 -22.88 6.22 26.06
C TYR A 35 -23.98 6.40 25.01
N VAL A 36 -24.91 5.47 24.89
CA VAL A 36 -26.06 5.54 23.96
C VAL A 36 -26.99 6.69 24.31
N LYS A 37 -27.30 6.89 25.62
CA LYS A 37 -28.09 8.04 26.05
C LYS A 37 -27.41 9.36 25.72
N GLY A 38 -26.10 9.47 26.00
CA GLY A 38 -25.30 10.65 25.68
C GLY A 38 -25.31 10.95 24.18
N SER A 39 -25.10 9.94 23.34
CA SER A 39 -25.13 10.05 21.89
C SER A 39 -26.50 10.50 21.36
N ASN A 40 -27.59 9.98 21.91
CA ASN A 40 -28.94 10.36 21.55
C ASN A 40 -29.24 11.84 21.92
N TYR A 41 -28.81 12.29 23.10
CA TYR A 41 -28.97 13.67 23.51
C TYR A 41 -28.13 14.64 22.66
N LEU A 42 -26.88 14.27 22.34
CA LEU A 42 -26.03 15.03 21.44
C LEU A 42 -26.66 15.18 20.05
N ALA A 43 -27.16 14.06 19.49
CA ALA A 43 -27.85 14.10 18.19
C ALA A 43 -29.09 15.01 18.19
N LYS A 44 -29.86 15.04 19.30
CA LYS A 44 -31.00 15.96 19.45
C LYS A 44 -30.54 17.42 19.55
N ALA A 45 -29.47 17.70 20.28
CA ALA A 45 -28.91 19.02 20.40
C ALA A 45 -28.37 19.53 19.06
N GLN A 46 -27.65 18.70 18.31
CA GLN A 46 -27.13 19.02 16.96
C GLN A 46 -28.25 19.29 15.96
N ARG A 47 -29.30 18.43 15.92
CA ARG A 47 -30.48 18.69 15.11
C ARG A 47 -31.20 19.99 15.52
N GLY A 48 -31.30 20.23 16.83
CA GLY A 48 -31.89 21.48 17.34
C GLY A 48 -31.15 22.71 16.84
N LEU A 49 -29.81 22.68 16.74
CA LEU A 49 -29.00 23.75 16.12
C LEU A 49 -29.30 23.89 14.63
N SER A 50 -29.29 22.80 13.87
CA SER A 50 -29.51 22.83 12.42
C SER A 50 -30.93 23.32 12.05
N ASP A 51 -31.93 22.92 12.83
CA ASP A 51 -33.35 23.22 12.57
C ASP A 51 -33.84 24.51 13.28
N ASN A 52 -32.95 25.26 13.93
CA ASN A 52 -33.23 26.47 14.69
C ASN A 52 -34.35 26.29 15.77
N HIS A 53 -34.24 25.18 16.54
CA HIS A 53 -35.16 24.96 17.64
C HIS A 53 -34.97 26.00 18.78
N GLN A 54 -35.91 26.00 19.74
CA GLN A 54 -35.83 26.89 20.90
C GLN A 54 -34.53 26.65 21.69
N THR A 55 -33.92 27.69 22.16
CA THR A 55 -32.67 27.72 22.93
C THR A 55 -32.67 26.70 24.07
N ASP A 56 -33.77 26.67 24.86
CA ASP A 56 -33.92 25.80 26.01
C ASP A 56 -33.85 24.33 25.62
N TYR A 57 -34.44 23.95 24.48
CA TYR A 57 -34.39 22.57 23.96
C TYR A 57 -32.96 22.14 23.64
N ILE A 58 -32.17 23.00 22.99
CA ILE A 58 -30.79 22.69 22.63
C ILE A 58 -29.93 22.61 23.90
N GLN A 59 -30.08 23.59 24.81
CA GLN A 59 -29.33 23.67 26.06
C GLN A 59 -29.62 22.47 26.97
N GLU A 60 -30.88 22.04 27.10
CA GLU A 60 -31.29 20.90 27.89
C GLU A 60 -30.66 19.60 27.35
N ASN A 61 -30.76 19.39 26.03
CA ASN A 61 -30.19 18.18 25.44
C ASN A 61 -28.65 18.17 25.50
N ALA A 62 -27.98 19.32 25.31
CA ALA A 62 -26.54 19.42 25.51
C ALA A 62 -26.14 19.12 26.96
N THR A 63 -26.87 19.64 27.94
CA THR A 63 -26.61 19.40 29.37
C THR A 63 -26.80 17.93 29.74
N LEU A 64 -27.88 17.31 29.27
CA LEU A 64 -28.12 15.88 29.47
C LEU A 64 -27.08 15.02 28.79
N GLY A 65 -26.71 15.33 27.57
CA GLY A 65 -25.65 14.64 26.84
C GLY A 65 -24.30 14.70 27.56
N LYS A 66 -23.93 15.88 28.05
CA LYS A 66 -22.74 16.09 28.87
C LYS A 66 -22.73 15.20 30.12
N ALA A 67 -23.81 15.22 30.88
CA ALA A 67 -23.93 14.42 32.11
C ALA A 67 -23.80 12.91 31.83
N GLN A 68 -24.41 12.43 30.75
CA GLN A 68 -24.33 11.02 30.38
C GLN A 68 -22.90 10.62 29.94
N PHE A 69 -22.21 11.43 29.15
CA PHE A 69 -20.83 11.10 28.77
C PHE A 69 -19.84 11.22 29.93
N GLN A 70 -20.04 12.15 30.86
CA GLN A 70 -19.24 12.21 32.09
C GLN A 70 -19.42 10.94 32.94
N GLN A 71 -20.65 10.47 33.09
CA GLN A 71 -20.93 9.20 33.79
C GLN A 71 -20.35 7.99 33.05
N ALA A 72 -20.42 8.00 31.70
CA ALA A 72 -19.81 6.95 30.87
C ALA A 72 -18.29 6.90 31.04
N LEU A 73 -17.62 8.03 31.12
CA LEU A 73 -16.17 8.11 31.37
C LEU A 73 -15.79 7.57 32.76
N GLU A 74 -16.53 7.96 33.82
CA GLU A 74 -16.29 7.46 35.17
C GLU A 74 -16.48 5.93 35.25
N ASN A 75 -17.57 5.42 34.67
CA ASN A 75 -17.85 3.99 34.65
C ASN A 75 -16.75 3.24 33.85
N SER A 76 -16.31 3.77 32.73
CA SER A 76 -15.26 3.17 31.91
C SER A 76 -13.93 3.10 32.65
N GLU A 77 -13.55 4.15 33.36
CA GLU A 77 -12.34 4.15 34.19
C GLU A 77 -12.38 3.04 35.26
N ALA A 78 -13.51 2.87 35.94
CA ALA A 78 -13.69 1.86 36.95
C ALA A 78 -13.68 0.42 36.38
N ARG A 79 -14.20 0.21 35.16
CA ARG A 79 -14.33 -1.09 34.49
C ARG A 79 -13.11 -1.51 33.68
N THR A 80 -12.28 -0.56 33.23
CA THR A 80 -11.07 -0.82 32.44
C THR A 80 -10.16 -1.90 33.02
N PRO A 81 -9.88 -2.01 34.33
CA PRO A 81 -9.04 -3.07 34.87
C PRO A 81 -9.55 -4.48 34.57
N ASN A 82 -10.86 -4.68 34.55
CA ASN A 82 -11.49 -5.98 34.26
C ASN A 82 -11.46 -6.30 32.76
N ALA A 83 -11.58 -5.27 31.88
CA ALA A 83 -11.63 -5.38 30.44
C ALA A 83 -10.24 -5.28 29.75
N PHE A 84 -9.21 -4.85 30.47
CA PHE A 84 -7.90 -4.44 29.92
C PHE A 84 -7.34 -5.37 28.84
N ARG A 85 -7.41 -6.67 29.08
CA ARG A 85 -6.82 -7.67 28.17
C ARG A 85 -7.55 -7.80 26.82
N ILE A 86 -8.82 -7.40 26.73
CA ILE A 86 -9.65 -7.57 25.52
C ILE A 86 -9.81 -6.25 24.74
N LEU A 87 -9.65 -5.10 25.40
CA LEU A 87 -9.82 -3.79 24.78
C LEU A 87 -8.88 -3.57 23.58
N GLU A 88 -7.64 -4.11 23.64
CA GLU A 88 -6.72 -4.02 22.52
C GLU A 88 -7.16 -4.85 21.30
N ALA A 89 -7.73 -6.04 21.52
CA ALA A 89 -8.25 -6.87 20.43
C ALA A 89 -9.43 -6.18 19.75
N ARG A 90 -10.38 -5.66 20.54
CA ARG A 90 -11.51 -4.88 20.04
C ARG A 90 -11.05 -3.61 19.32
N LYS A 91 -10.11 -2.87 19.89
CA LYS A 91 -9.55 -1.67 19.26
C LYS A 91 -8.96 -1.97 17.90
N SER A 92 -8.19 -3.04 17.76
CA SER A 92 -7.61 -3.43 16.49
C SER A 92 -8.68 -3.73 15.44
N SER A 93 -9.78 -4.38 15.82
CA SER A 93 -10.90 -4.61 14.91
C SER A 93 -11.60 -3.31 14.50
N LEU A 94 -11.76 -2.36 15.43
CA LEU A 94 -12.30 -1.01 15.13
C LEU A 94 -11.40 -0.22 14.19
N ASP A 95 -10.09 -0.23 14.44
CA ASP A 95 -9.07 0.44 13.61
C ASP A 95 -9.02 -0.13 12.18
N ALA A 96 -9.41 -1.39 12.00
CA ALA A 96 -9.58 -2.02 10.68
C ALA A 96 -10.74 -1.43 9.86
N GLY A 97 -11.66 -0.67 10.48
CA GLY A 97 -12.72 0.04 9.79
C GLY A 97 -14.09 -0.64 9.85
N LEU A 98 -14.33 -1.50 10.82
CA LEU A 98 -15.60 -2.24 11.02
C LEU A 98 -16.85 -1.37 10.93
N LYS A 99 -16.84 -0.20 11.57
CA LYS A 99 -17.98 0.74 11.60
C LYS A 99 -18.38 1.27 10.21
N ASN A 100 -17.56 1.07 9.19
CA ASN A 100 -17.87 1.49 7.81
C ASN A 100 -18.75 0.47 7.06
N ASN A 101 -18.98 -0.71 7.62
CA ASN A 101 -19.84 -1.75 7.07
C ASN A 101 -20.94 -2.06 8.09
N ALA A 102 -22.21 -1.93 7.67
CA ALA A 102 -23.37 -2.09 8.56
C ALA A 102 -23.50 -3.52 9.13
N ASP A 103 -23.16 -4.54 8.32
CA ASP A 103 -23.25 -5.94 8.74
C ASP A 103 -22.15 -6.23 9.78
N LEU A 104 -20.91 -5.84 9.52
CA LEU A 104 -19.80 -6.01 10.46
C LEU A 104 -19.99 -5.17 11.75
N ALA A 105 -20.60 -3.99 11.62
CA ALA A 105 -20.92 -3.18 12.80
C ALA A 105 -21.97 -3.87 13.68
N LYS A 106 -22.92 -4.59 13.07
CA LYS A 106 -23.89 -5.39 13.81
C LYS A 106 -23.23 -6.60 14.49
N GLU A 107 -22.40 -7.34 13.75
CA GLU A 107 -21.65 -8.47 14.34
C GLU A 107 -20.73 -8.03 15.47
N LEU A 108 -20.10 -6.86 15.36
CA LEU A 108 -19.36 -6.27 16.47
C LEU A 108 -20.25 -6.00 17.69
N ALA A 109 -21.45 -5.46 17.46
CA ALA A 109 -22.38 -5.18 18.53
C ALA A 109 -22.85 -6.46 19.23
N ASP A 110 -23.07 -7.53 18.47
CA ASP A 110 -23.43 -8.85 19.01
C ASP A 110 -22.27 -9.42 19.88
N VAL A 111 -21.02 -9.36 19.40
CA VAL A 111 -19.83 -9.77 20.19
C VAL A 111 -19.65 -8.89 21.44
N ASP A 112 -19.88 -7.58 21.32
CA ASP A 112 -19.80 -6.64 22.45
C ASP A 112 -20.90 -6.91 23.50
N GLU A 113 -22.11 -7.32 23.06
CA GLU A 113 -23.22 -7.71 23.94
C GLU A 113 -22.88 -9.00 24.69
N ASP A 114 -22.49 -10.05 24.00
CA ASP A 114 -22.06 -11.32 24.58
C ASP A 114 -20.91 -11.10 25.59
N LEU A 115 -19.95 -10.22 25.28
CA LEU A 115 -18.85 -9.90 26.19
C LEU A 115 -19.33 -9.19 27.48
N ARG A 116 -20.29 -8.28 27.39
CA ARG A 116 -20.88 -7.62 28.57
C ARG A 116 -21.64 -8.62 29.45
N ASP A 117 -22.44 -9.44 28.81
CA ASP A 117 -23.25 -10.46 29.54
C ASP A 117 -22.34 -11.47 30.24
N GLU A 118 -21.31 -11.98 29.60
CA GLU A 118 -20.38 -12.97 30.17
C GLU A 118 -19.55 -12.38 31.33
N THR A 119 -19.35 -11.07 31.37
CA THR A 119 -18.59 -10.37 32.41
C THR A 119 -19.48 -9.70 33.48
N ASP A 120 -20.81 -9.86 33.46
CA ASP A 120 -21.74 -9.08 34.25
C ASP A 120 -21.45 -7.55 34.13
N ASP A 121 -21.47 -7.04 32.92
CA ASP A 121 -21.10 -5.63 32.64
C ASP A 121 -19.73 -5.23 33.21
N PHE A 122 -18.75 -6.12 33.08
CA PHE A 122 -17.38 -5.93 33.58
C PHE A 122 -17.25 -5.84 35.10
N ALA A 123 -18.20 -6.41 35.85
CA ALA A 123 -18.03 -6.58 37.27
C ALA A 123 -16.90 -7.57 37.61
N ARG A 124 -16.55 -8.45 36.70
CA ARG A 124 -15.40 -9.37 36.80
C ARG A 124 -14.51 -9.33 35.53
N ALA A 125 -13.27 -9.75 35.67
CA ALA A 125 -12.39 -9.97 34.55
C ALA A 125 -12.69 -11.30 33.83
N LEU A 126 -12.41 -11.38 32.53
CA LEU A 126 -12.53 -12.60 31.73
C LEU A 126 -11.62 -13.72 32.23
N GLU A 127 -12.12 -14.93 32.26
CA GLU A 127 -11.32 -16.14 32.45
C GLU A 127 -10.44 -16.39 31.19
N PRO A 128 -9.30 -17.12 31.30
CA PRO A 128 -8.40 -17.33 30.20
C PRO A 128 -9.04 -17.96 28.95
N LYS A 129 -10.03 -18.84 29.13
CA LYS A 129 -10.78 -19.47 28.04
C LYS A 129 -11.68 -18.45 27.34
N GLU A 130 -12.49 -17.74 28.11
CA GLU A 130 -13.38 -16.67 27.64
C GLU A 130 -12.58 -15.60 26.87
N PHE A 131 -11.45 -15.16 27.43
CA PHE A 131 -10.54 -14.23 26.78
C PHE A 131 -10.12 -14.74 25.41
N SER A 132 -9.73 -16.01 25.28
CA SER A 132 -9.31 -16.61 24.01
C SER A 132 -10.44 -16.68 22.99
N GLU A 133 -11.68 -16.90 23.41
CA GLU A 133 -12.86 -16.94 22.54
C GLU A 133 -13.19 -15.55 22.01
N PHE A 134 -13.30 -14.54 22.84
CA PHE A 134 -13.54 -13.16 22.42
C PHE A 134 -12.37 -12.57 21.60
N GLN A 135 -11.13 -12.89 21.96
CA GLN A 135 -9.97 -12.48 21.17
C GLN A 135 -10.05 -13.02 19.73
N LYS A 136 -10.48 -14.28 19.56
CA LYS A 136 -10.66 -14.87 18.22
C LYS A 136 -11.83 -14.22 17.48
N ALA A 137 -12.94 -13.92 18.17
CA ALA A 137 -14.08 -13.25 17.55
C ALA A 137 -13.69 -11.86 17.03
N TYR A 138 -13.06 -11.03 17.85
CA TYR A 138 -12.58 -9.72 17.39
C TYR A 138 -11.52 -9.83 16.28
N PHE A 139 -10.64 -10.82 16.36
CA PHE A 139 -9.66 -11.05 15.29
C PHE A 139 -10.33 -11.46 13.96
N ALA A 140 -11.38 -12.29 14.02
CA ALA A 140 -12.15 -12.66 12.83
C ALA A 140 -12.81 -11.42 12.21
N LEU A 141 -13.45 -10.59 13.00
CA LEU A 141 -14.04 -9.32 12.56
C LEU A 141 -12.97 -8.37 11.96
N GLU A 142 -11.78 -8.31 12.57
CA GLU A 142 -10.67 -7.52 12.03
C GLU A 142 -10.26 -8.01 10.64
N VAL A 143 -10.13 -9.32 10.47
CA VAL A 143 -9.80 -9.94 9.17
C VAL A 143 -10.86 -9.58 8.13
N GLU A 144 -12.14 -9.75 8.46
CA GLU A 144 -13.25 -9.46 7.56
C GLU A 144 -13.30 -7.97 7.18
N ALA A 145 -13.06 -7.07 8.13
CA ALA A 145 -13.00 -5.64 7.86
C ALA A 145 -11.87 -5.27 6.90
N VAL A 146 -10.68 -5.86 7.07
CA VAL A 146 -9.55 -5.63 6.18
C VAL A 146 -9.84 -6.24 4.80
N GLN A 147 -10.38 -7.45 4.73
CA GLN A 147 -10.78 -8.09 3.46
C GLN A 147 -11.84 -7.26 2.74
N PHE A 148 -12.85 -6.77 3.46
CA PHE A 148 -13.87 -5.89 2.89
C PHE A 148 -13.24 -4.61 2.34
N ARG A 149 -12.44 -3.93 3.13
CA ARG A 149 -11.78 -2.68 2.71
C ARG A 149 -10.90 -2.87 1.47
N GLU A 150 -10.15 -3.94 1.41
CA GLU A 150 -9.16 -4.16 0.35
C GLU A 150 -9.74 -4.84 -0.88
N LEU A 151 -10.71 -5.75 -0.72
CA LEU A 151 -11.14 -6.66 -1.79
C LEU A 151 -12.61 -6.52 -2.19
N HIS A 152 -13.42 -5.73 -1.48
CA HIS A 152 -14.87 -5.62 -1.78
C HIS A 152 -15.13 -5.19 -3.23
N ALA A 153 -14.45 -4.15 -3.71
CA ALA A 153 -14.60 -3.67 -5.08
C ALA A 153 -14.16 -4.74 -6.11
N VAL A 154 -13.10 -5.48 -5.81
CA VAL A 154 -12.60 -6.59 -6.63
C VAL A 154 -13.64 -7.70 -6.71
N LYS A 155 -14.20 -8.11 -5.57
CA LYS A 155 -15.26 -9.14 -5.51
C LYS A 155 -16.51 -8.73 -6.29
N ILE A 156 -16.93 -7.47 -6.17
CA ILE A 156 -18.07 -6.93 -6.96
C ILE A 156 -17.78 -7.01 -8.47
N ALA A 157 -16.57 -6.63 -8.91
CA ALA A 157 -16.18 -6.68 -10.31
C ALA A 157 -16.21 -8.12 -10.85
N ILE A 158 -15.65 -9.07 -10.10
CA ILE A 158 -15.68 -10.50 -10.46
C ILE A 158 -17.11 -11.03 -10.50
N GLN A 159 -17.93 -10.72 -9.48
CA GLN A 159 -19.35 -11.15 -9.46
C GLN A 159 -20.14 -10.57 -10.65
N LYS A 160 -19.85 -9.33 -11.04
CA LYS A 160 -20.44 -8.73 -12.24
C LYS A 160 -20.06 -9.52 -13.49
N ALA A 161 -18.78 -9.86 -13.66
CA ALA A 161 -18.30 -10.66 -14.77
C ALA A 161 -18.94 -12.06 -14.81
N VAL A 162 -19.06 -12.73 -13.65
CA VAL A 162 -19.75 -14.03 -13.55
C VAL A 162 -21.23 -13.93 -13.99
N ARG A 163 -21.94 -12.87 -13.60
CA ARG A 163 -23.32 -12.63 -14.07
C ARG A 163 -23.40 -12.35 -15.58
N GLN A 164 -22.31 -12.05 -16.21
CA GLN A 164 -22.18 -11.83 -17.66
C GLN A 164 -21.61 -13.07 -18.37
N ASP A 165 -21.74 -14.25 -17.76
CA ASP A 165 -21.29 -15.54 -18.28
C ASP A 165 -19.76 -15.66 -18.46
N ALA A 166 -18.96 -15.01 -17.58
CA ALA A 166 -17.51 -15.07 -17.64
C ALA A 166 -16.96 -16.51 -17.47
N GLU A 167 -17.71 -17.42 -16.84
CA GLU A 167 -17.35 -18.83 -16.72
C GLU A 167 -17.20 -19.51 -18.09
N ASP A 168 -18.04 -19.15 -19.06
CA ASP A 168 -18.01 -19.69 -20.41
C ASP A 168 -17.20 -18.80 -21.37
N LEU A 169 -17.20 -17.49 -21.17
CA LEU A 169 -16.65 -16.52 -22.11
C LEU A 169 -15.16 -16.16 -21.83
N ALA A 170 -14.76 -16.17 -20.58
CA ALA A 170 -13.40 -15.80 -20.14
C ALA A 170 -12.90 -16.67 -18.96
N PRO A 171 -12.95 -18.03 -19.09
CA PRO A 171 -12.68 -18.95 -17.99
C PRO A 171 -11.28 -18.82 -17.40
N GLU A 172 -10.25 -18.57 -18.21
CA GLU A 172 -8.88 -18.47 -17.77
C GLU A 172 -8.62 -17.17 -17.01
N THR A 173 -9.15 -16.06 -17.52
CA THR A 173 -9.03 -14.74 -16.87
C THR A 173 -9.82 -14.72 -15.57
N LEU A 174 -11.03 -15.32 -15.56
CA LEU A 174 -11.84 -15.46 -14.34
C LEU A 174 -11.10 -16.31 -13.29
N ARG A 175 -10.55 -17.45 -13.70
CA ARG A 175 -9.80 -18.34 -12.81
C ARG A 175 -8.61 -17.62 -12.16
N THR A 176 -7.86 -16.84 -12.94
CA THR A 176 -6.73 -16.06 -12.42
C THR A 176 -7.20 -15.03 -11.39
N ALA A 177 -8.26 -14.27 -11.68
CA ALA A 177 -8.80 -13.29 -10.77
C ALA A 177 -9.30 -13.90 -9.45
N LEU A 178 -9.97 -15.06 -9.51
CA LEU A 178 -10.42 -15.78 -8.32
C LEU A 178 -9.26 -16.31 -7.48
N LEU A 179 -8.19 -16.81 -8.11
CA LEU A 179 -7.01 -17.30 -7.42
C LEU A 179 -6.26 -16.16 -6.71
N ASP A 180 -6.10 -15.02 -7.38
CA ASP A 180 -5.41 -13.86 -6.80
C ASP A 180 -6.18 -13.30 -5.60
N VAL A 181 -7.53 -13.24 -5.70
CA VAL A 181 -8.40 -12.85 -4.56
C VAL A 181 -8.23 -13.82 -3.40
N SER A 182 -8.32 -15.14 -3.66
CA SER A 182 -8.19 -16.15 -2.61
C SER A 182 -6.83 -16.10 -1.91
N GLU A 183 -5.76 -15.84 -2.65
CA GLU A 183 -4.42 -15.71 -2.07
C GLU A 183 -4.27 -14.43 -1.24
N ALA A 184 -4.86 -13.32 -1.69
CA ALA A 184 -4.92 -12.09 -0.92
C ALA A 184 -5.73 -12.25 0.38
N GLU A 185 -6.90 -12.91 0.32
CA GLU A 185 -7.71 -13.23 1.49
C GLU A 185 -6.96 -14.07 2.53
N ASN A 186 -6.26 -15.10 2.08
CA ASN A 186 -5.47 -15.98 2.93
C ASN A 186 -4.32 -15.23 3.63
N LEU A 187 -3.65 -14.32 2.93
CA LEU A 187 -2.57 -13.53 3.51
C LEU A 187 -3.08 -12.46 4.48
N ILE A 188 -4.22 -11.84 4.18
CA ILE A 188 -4.90 -10.93 5.10
C ILE A 188 -5.30 -11.70 6.37
N ALA A 189 -5.87 -12.91 6.24
CA ALA A 189 -6.25 -13.73 7.38
C ALA A 189 -5.05 -14.12 8.27
N GLN A 190 -3.87 -14.29 7.69
CA GLN A 190 -2.64 -14.57 8.45
C GLN A 190 -2.06 -13.33 9.14
N SER A 191 -2.19 -12.16 8.55
CA SER A 191 -1.55 -10.94 9.04
C SER A 191 -2.35 -9.69 8.62
N PRO A 192 -3.54 -9.45 9.20
CA PRO A 192 -4.38 -8.31 8.81
C PRO A 192 -3.73 -6.95 9.11
N ARG A 193 -2.85 -6.90 10.12
CA ARG A 193 -2.17 -5.67 10.59
C ARG A 193 -0.88 -5.33 9.84
N ASP A 194 -0.36 -6.24 9.05
CA ASP A 194 0.88 -6.00 8.29
C ASP A 194 0.63 -5.95 6.78
N PRO A 195 0.37 -4.76 6.22
CA PRO A 195 0.13 -4.60 4.79
C PRO A 195 1.27 -5.14 3.91
N ARG A 196 2.52 -5.17 4.40
CA ARG A 196 3.66 -5.67 3.63
C ARG A 196 3.53 -7.14 3.26
N VAL A 197 2.73 -7.90 4.03
CA VAL A 197 2.50 -9.33 3.78
C VAL A 197 1.50 -9.53 2.63
N HIS A 198 0.47 -8.70 2.52
CA HIS A 198 -0.64 -8.93 1.61
C HIS A 198 -0.82 -7.88 0.50
N GLN A 199 -0.18 -6.70 0.59
CA GLN A 199 -0.45 -5.58 -0.32
C GLN A 199 -0.16 -5.90 -1.79
N ASP A 200 0.89 -6.66 -2.09
CA ASP A 200 1.21 -7.05 -3.46
C ASP A 200 0.15 -8.00 -4.02
N HIS A 201 -0.35 -8.94 -3.20
CA HIS A 201 -1.41 -9.85 -3.60
C HIS A 201 -2.76 -9.14 -3.76
N VAL A 202 -3.07 -8.16 -2.93
CA VAL A 202 -4.22 -7.25 -3.11
C VAL A 202 -4.10 -6.49 -4.44
N THR A 203 -2.91 -6.02 -4.77
CA THR A 203 -2.65 -5.34 -6.04
C THR A 203 -2.86 -6.28 -7.23
N TRP A 204 -2.35 -7.51 -7.16
CA TRP A 204 -2.57 -8.51 -8.21
C TRP A 204 -4.05 -8.88 -8.36
N ALA A 205 -4.77 -9.03 -7.26
CA ALA A 205 -6.21 -9.26 -7.29
C ALA A 205 -6.97 -8.10 -7.96
N ARG A 206 -6.57 -6.86 -7.72
CA ARG A 206 -7.13 -5.68 -8.39
C ARG A 206 -6.80 -5.69 -9.88
N GLU A 207 -5.54 -5.92 -10.25
CA GLU A 207 -5.09 -5.95 -11.64
C GLU A 207 -5.77 -7.06 -12.44
N SER A 208 -5.87 -8.26 -11.89
CA SER A 208 -6.55 -9.39 -12.54
C SER A 208 -8.06 -9.17 -12.68
N SER A 209 -8.71 -8.53 -11.70
CA SER A 209 -10.14 -8.19 -11.80
C SER A 209 -10.42 -7.10 -12.84
N VAL A 210 -9.52 -6.12 -12.98
CA VAL A 210 -9.58 -5.11 -14.04
C VAL A 210 -9.34 -5.76 -15.41
N LEU A 211 -8.37 -6.69 -15.50
CA LEU A 211 -8.15 -7.43 -16.74
C LEU A 211 -9.38 -8.23 -17.14
N LEU A 212 -10.01 -8.94 -16.19
CA LEU A 212 -11.25 -9.68 -16.43
C LEU A 212 -12.37 -8.76 -16.96
N THR A 213 -12.54 -7.59 -16.33
CA THR A 213 -13.55 -6.62 -16.76
C THR A 213 -13.29 -6.15 -18.19
N ASP A 214 -12.05 -5.77 -18.49
CA ASP A 214 -11.67 -5.28 -19.83
C ASP A 214 -11.83 -6.38 -20.90
N VAL A 215 -11.45 -7.63 -20.57
CA VAL A 215 -11.60 -8.79 -21.48
C VAL A 215 -13.08 -9.07 -21.75
N MET A 216 -13.90 -9.08 -20.70
CA MET A 216 -15.35 -9.24 -20.84
C MET A 216 -15.99 -8.13 -21.69
N ASP A 217 -15.57 -6.89 -21.49
CA ASP A 217 -16.06 -5.77 -22.30
C ASP A 217 -15.70 -5.94 -23.79
N VAL A 218 -14.52 -6.44 -24.12
CA VAL A 218 -14.13 -6.76 -25.51
C VAL A 218 -14.99 -7.89 -26.07
N ILE A 219 -15.19 -8.99 -25.32
CA ILE A 219 -15.94 -10.15 -25.76
C ILE A 219 -17.44 -9.80 -25.98
N LEU A 220 -18.03 -9.04 -25.06
CA LEU A 220 -19.43 -8.65 -25.12
C LEU A 220 -19.71 -7.65 -26.26
N ASN A 221 -18.78 -6.73 -26.53
CA ASN A 221 -18.90 -5.75 -27.61
C ASN A 221 -18.61 -6.35 -28.98
N ALA A 222 -17.68 -7.31 -29.08
CA ALA A 222 -17.31 -7.98 -30.32
C ALA A 222 -17.73 -9.46 -30.24
N LYS A 223 -19.02 -9.73 -30.44
CA LYS A 223 -19.60 -11.08 -30.31
C LYS A 223 -18.80 -12.16 -31.03
N GLY A 224 -18.44 -13.20 -30.27
CA GLY A 224 -17.69 -14.35 -30.79
C GLY A 224 -16.17 -14.19 -30.79
N THR A 225 -15.66 -13.16 -30.13
CA THR A 225 -14.19 -13.00 -29.90
C THR A 225 -13.71 -14.03 -28.89
N PRO A 226 -12.78 -14.93 -29.23
CA PRO A 226 -12.16 -15.84 -28.26
C PRO A 226 -11.40 -15.08 -27.15
N GLU A 227 -11.33 -15.66 -25.95
CA GLU A 227 -10.69 -15.05 -24.78
C GLU A 227 -9.23 -14.67 -25.04
N ASP A 228 -8.44 -15.53 -25.67
CA ASP A 228 -7.04 -15.28 -25.98
C ASP A 228 -6.82 -14.08 -26.91
N ILE A 229 -7.76 -13.85 -27.84
CA ILE A 229 -7.76 -12.67 -28.71
C ILE A 229 -8.17 -11.43 -27.94
N ALA A 230 -9.19 -11.53 -27.07
CA ALA A 230 -9.64 -10.42 -26.25
C ALA A 230 -8.54 -9.94 -25.31
N ILE A 231 -7.80 -10.86 -24.68
CA ILE A 231 -6.63 -10.54 -23.85
C ILE A 231 -5.58 -9.75 -24.64
N LYS A 232 -5.27 -10.19 -25.85
CA LYS A 232 -4.31 -9.47 -26.72
C LYS A 232 -4.80 -8.08 -27.09
N ILE A 233 -6.09 -7.92 -27.39
CA ILE A 233 -6.70 -6.62 -27.69
C ILE A 233 -6.58 -5.70 -26.47
N VAL A 234 -6.92 -6.18 -25.27
CA VAL A 234 -6.79 -5.40 -24.03
C VAL A 234 -5.35 -4.98 -23.79
N GLN A 235 -4.39 -5.89 -23.95
CA GLN A 235 -2.97 -5.58 -23.78
C GLN A 235 -2.51 -4.51 -24.76
N GLN A 236 -2.86 -4.63 -26.05
CA GLN A 236 -2.55 -3.64 -27.08
C GLN A 236 -3.20 -2.28 -26.81
N ASN A 237 -4.46 -2.28 -26.38
CA ASN A 237 -5.15 -1.03 -26.02
C ASN A 237 -4.48 -0.32 -24.83
N ARG A 238 -4.05 -1.08 -23.80
CA ARG A 238 -3.30 -0.53 -22.66
C ARG A 238 -1.93 0.04 -23.09
N GLU A 239 -1.23 -0.63 -24.00
CA GLU A 239 0.02 -0.11 -24.56
C GLU A 239 -0.22 1.15 -25.40
N LEU A 240 -1.27 1.16 -26.23
CA LEU A 240 -1.66 2.34 -27.01
C LEU A 240 -2.03 3.52 -26.12
N ALA A 241 -2.76 3.28 -25.02
CA ALA A 241 -3.11 4.32 -24.06
C ALA A 241 -1.86 4.91 -23.40
N LYS A 242 -0.92 4.05 -22.95
CA LYS A 242 0.37 4.49 -22.39
C LYS A 242 1.22 5.28 -23.41
N LEU A 243 1.25 4.81 -24.67
CA LEU A 243 1.95 5.55 -25.72
C LEU A 243 1.29 6.91 -25.97
N SER A 244 -0.03 6.96 -26.02
CA SER A 244 -0.79 8.20 -26.22
C SER A 244 -0.56 9.20 -25.07
N GLU A 245 -0.53 8.73 -23.82
CA GLU A 245 -0.21 9.55 -22.66
C GLU A 245 1.25 10.07 -22.74
N ASN A 246 2.20 9.19 -23.09
CA ASN A 246 3.59 9.58 -23.29
C ASN A 246 3.75 10.61 -24.43
N VAL A 247 3.04 10.43 -25.55
CA VAL A 247 3.04 11.40 -26.66
C VAL A 247 2.48 12.73 -26.18
N GLY A 248 1.33 12.73 -25.46
CA GLY A 248 0.75 13.96 -24.90
C GLY A 248 1.70 14.68 -23.93
N SER A 249 2.38 13.93 -23.07
CA SER A 249 3.37 14.49 -22.13
C SER A 249 4.60 15.04 -22.87
N LEU A 250 5.05 14.35 -23.90
CA LEU A 250 6.17 14.82 -24.76
C LEU A 250 5.79 16.06 -25.57
N GLU A 251 4.57 16.14 -26.09
CA GLU A 251 4.06 17.33 -26.79
C GLU A 251 3.97 18.54 -25.84
N GLN A 252 3.47 18.32 -24.62
CA GLN A 252 3.41 19.37 -23.61
C GLN A 252 4.82 19.82 -23.19
N ASN A 253 5.75 18.88 -22.98
CA ASN A 253 7.14 19.17 -22.70
C ASN A 253 7.83 19.88 -23.88
N LEU A 254 7.53 19.47 -25.11
CA LEU A 254 8.04 20.12 -26.31
C LEU A 254 7.55 21.57 -26.39
N LYS A 255 6.23 21.79 -26.16
CA LYS A 255 5.62 23.12 -26.17
C LYS A 255 6.19 24.01 -25.08
N SER A 256 6.37 23.48 -23.87
CA SER A 256 6.98 24.23 -22.77
C SER A 256 8.44 24.55 -23.04
N THR A 257 9.17 23.59 -23.63
CA THR A 257 10.57 23.77 -24.02
C THR A 257 10.69 24.80 -25.14
N GLN A 258 9.82 24.77 -26.17
CA GLN A 258 9.77 25.75 -27.21
C GLN A 258 9.46 27.16 -26.68
N SER A 259 8.47 27.29 -25.77
CA SER A 259 8.15 28.56 -25.13
C SER A 259 9.34 29.10 -24.31
N SER A 260 9.98 28.21 -23.53
CA SER A 260 11.18 28.53 -22.75
C SER A 260 12.37 28.89 -23.67
N LEU A 261 12.45 28.28 -24.86
CA LEU A 261 13.51 28.59 -25.85
C LEU A 261 13.30 29.98 -26.43
N VAL A 262 12.08 30.35 -26.83
CA VAL A 262 11.73 31.68 -27.32
C VAL A 262 11.98 32.76 -26.27
N GLU A 263 11.61 32.48 -25.03
CA GLU A 263 11.86 33.38 -23.88
C GLU A 263 13.37 33.52 -23.61
N LYS A 264 14.11 32.39 -23.65
CA LYS A 264 15.58 32.40 -23.50
C LYS A 264 16.28 33.07 -24.67
N GLU A 265 15.79 32.90 -25.90
CA GLU A 265 16.33 33.62 -27.07
C GLU A 265 16.09 35.13 -26.96
N GLY A 266 14.91 35.54 -26.51
CA GLY A 266 14.59 36.93 -26.18
C GLY A 266 15.48 37.51 -25.09
N ALA A 267 15.63 36.78 -23.98
CA ALA A 267 16.52 37.14 -22.87
C ALA A 267 18.00 37.16 -23.29
N LEU A 268 18.41 36.18 -24.10
CA LEU A 268 19.78 36.11 -24.64
C LEU A 268 20.11 37.30 -25.54
N LYS A 269 19.13 37.73 -26.35
CA LYS A 269 19.30 38.88 -27.22
C LYS A 269 19.44 40.19 -26.40
N GLN A 270 18.65 40.29 -25.32
CA GLN A 270 18.73 41.41 -24.40
C GLN A 270 20.04 41.39 -23.59
N GLN A 271 20.45 40.20 -23.15
CA GLN A 271 21.68 39.99 -22.39
C GLN A 271 22.93 40.18 -23.25
N ASN A 272 22.87 39.81 -24.55
CA ASN A 272 23.96 40.12 -25.49
C ASN A 272 24.10 41.64 -25.75
N GLN A 273 23.00 42.39 -25.74
CA GLN A 273 23.05 43.84 -25.82
C GLN A 273 23.63 44.47 -24.52
N GLU A 274 23.32 43.92 -23.37
CA GLU A 274 23.90 44.35 -22.08
C GLU A 274 25.37 43.88 -21.92
N LEU A 275 25.69 42.66 -22.41
CA LEU A 275 27.06 42.12 -22.39
C LEU A 275 28.04 42.91 -23.30
N GLU A 276 27.59 43.39 -24.45
CA GLU A 276 28.42 44.27 -25.27
C GLU A 276 28.75 45.59 -24.56
N SER A 277 27.83 46.08 -23.72
CA SER A 277 28.05 47.29 -22.91
C SER A 277 28.93 47.05 -21.67
N THR A 278 28.89 45.83 -21.11
CA THR A 278 29.63 45.46 -19.87
C THR A 278 30.95 44.75 -20.16
N ARG A 279 31.16 44.23 -21.34
CA ARG A 279 32.34 43.44 -21.73
C ARG A 279 33.68 44.19 -21.64
N SER A 280 33.64 45.55 -21.75
CA SER A 280 34.84 46.36 -21.56
C SER A 280 35.30 46.49 -20.09
N ASN A 281 34.38 46.16 -19.12
CA ASN A 281 34.67 46.32 -17.68
C ASN A 281 34.87 44.99 -16.92
N LEU A 282 34.63 43.82 -17.54
CA LEU A 282 34.56 42.53 -16.82
C LEU A 282 35.64 41.50 -17.18
N GLN A 283 36.54 41.83 -18.12
CA GLN A 283 37.56 40.91 -18.62
C GLN A 283 38.58 40.46 -17.56
N GLU A 284 38.77 41.19 -16.49
CA GLU A 284 39.69 40.82 -15.40
C GLU A 284 39.08 39.94 -14.28
N THR A 285 37.75 39.95 -14.09
CA THR A 285 37.09 39.20 -13.03
C THR A 285 36.56 37.80 -13.46
N GLU A 286 36.44 37.57 -14.74
CA GLU A 286 35.83 36.35 -15.34
C GLU A 286 36.69 35.10 -15.16
N SER A 287 38.01 35.25 -15.22
CA SER A 287 38.92 34.10 -15.07
C SER A 287 39.02 33.53 -13.67
N ALA A 288 38.77 34.32 -12.63
CA ALA A 288 38.78 33.87 -11.24
C ALA A 288 37.49 33.19 -10.82
N LEU A 289 36.34 33.60 -11.40
CA LEU A 289 35.03 33.05 -11.06
C LEU A 289 34.77 31.69 -11.73
N LEU A 290 35.31 31.49 -12.94
CA LEU A 290 35.16 30.23 -13.66
C LEU A 290 35.85 29.05 -12.98
N LEU A 291 37.00 29.30 -12.36
CA LEU A 291 37.72 28.26 -11.58
C LEU A 291 36.98 27.83 -10.30
N GLN A 292 36.29 28.72 -9.65
CA GLN A 292 35.58 28.44 -8.41
C GLN A 292 34.27 27.71 -8.63
N ASN A 293 33.57 27.90 -9.76
CA ASN A 293 32.35 27.22 -10.11
C ASN A 293 32.55 25.78 -10.58
N GLN A 294 33.70 25.46 -11.18
CA GLN A 294 34.02 24.08 -11.58
C GLN A 294 34.27 23.14 -10.36
N GLU A 295 34.75 23.67 -9.26
CA GLU A 295 34.99 22.87 -8.03
C GLU A 295 33.71 22.59 -7.22
N LEU A 296 32.71 23.44 -7.31
CA LEU A 296 31.46 23.34 -6.55
C LEU A 296 30.41 22.39 -7.18
N GLU A 297 30.42 22.16 -8.47
CA GLU A 297 29.42 21.33 -9.18
C GLU A 297 29.69 19.83 -9.15
N MET A 298 30.87 19.40 -8.74
CA MET A 298 31.10 17.96 -8.49
C MET A 298 30.48 17.54 -7.16
N SER A 299 29.16 17.57 -7.09
CA SER A 299 28.44 17.22 -5.89
C SER A 299 28.77 15.80 -5.42
N SER A 300 29.07 15.68 -4.13
CA SER A 300 29.46 14.47 -3.39
C SER A 300 28.52 13.25 -3.62
N THR A 301 27.31 13.49 -4.11
CA THR A 301 26.27 12.46 -4.32
C THR A 301 26.53 11.64 -5.59
N GLN A 302 26.93 12.26 -6.69
CA GLN A 302 27.17 11.55 -7.96
C GLN A 302 28.50 10.76 -7.92
N VAL A 303 29.51 11.31 -7.23
CA VAL A 303 30.79 10.61 -7.00
C VAL A 303 30.59 9.40 -6.05
N ARG A 304 29.71 9.52 -5.05
CA ARG A 304 29.38 8.43 -4.15
C ARG A 304 28.67 7.28 -4.88
N PHE A 305 27.72 7.62 -5.77
CA PHE A 305 27.02 6.61 -6.55
C PHE A 305 27.95 5.88 -7.53
N GLN A 306 28.83 6.63 -8.20
CA GLN A 306 29.81 6.02 -9.11
C GLN A 306 30.79 5.12 -8.37
N LYS A 307 31.32 5.55 -7.23
CA LYS A 307 32.18 4.71 -6.36
C LYS A 307 31.44 3.45 -5.86
N ALA A 308 30.17 3.58 -5.56
CA ALA A 308 29.34 2.46 -5.16
C ALA A 308 29.13 1.43 -6.29
N MET A 309 28.98 1.93 -7.52
CA MET A 309 28.91 1.09 -8.71
C MET A 309 30.21 0.34 -8.98
N ASP A 310 31.35 1.04 -8.92
CA ASP A 310 32.65 0.43 -9.12
C ASP A 310 32.96 -0.64 -8.06
N GLN A 311 32.62 -0.36 -6.81
CA GLN A 311 32.71 -1.35 -5.73
C GLN A 311 31.76 -2.53 -5.94
N ALA A 312 30.54 -2.29 -6.42
CA ALA A 312 29.59 -3.36 -6.71
C ALA A 312 30.12 -4.30 -7.81
N VAL A 313 30.65 -3.73 -8.88
CA VAL A 313 31.24 -4.52 -9.98
C VAL A 313 32.48 -5.31 -9.51
N GLN A 314 33.31 -4.74 -8.64
CA GLN A 314 34.53 -5.39 -8.11
C GLN A 314 34.25 -6.49 -7.07
N LYS A 315 33.15 -6.41 -6.30
CA LYS A 315 32.83 -7.37 -5.22
C LYS A 315 32.23 -8.68 -5.71
N PHE A 316 31.66 -8.72 -6.92
CA PHE A 316 31.03 -9.91 -7.46
C PHE A 316 31.85 -10.48 -8.60
N SER A 317 32.06 -11.80 -8.57
CA SER A 317 32.57 -12.51 -9.73
C SER A 317 31.46 -12.69 -10.77
N ASP A 318 31.83 -12.83 -12.04
CA ASP A 318 30.88 -13.00 -13.15
C ASP A 318 29.93 -14.17 -12.99
N ASP A 319 30.30 -15.16 -12.20
CA ASP A 319 29.49 -16.34 -11.91
C ASP A 319 28.56 -16.15 -10.69
N GLU A 320 28.78 -15.14 -9.84
CA GLU A 320 27.94 -14.83 -8.68
C GLU A 320 26.75 -13.96 -9.06
N ALA A 321 27.01 -12.82 -9.69
CA ALA A 321 25.96 -11.89 -10.09
C ALA A 321 26.42 -11.04 -11.29
N ALA A 322 25.46 -10.64 -12.14
CA ALA A 322 25.65 -9.55 -13.07
C ALA A 322 25.09 -8.27 -12.46
N VAL A 323 25.92 -7.23 -12.39
CA VAL A 323 25.53 -5.93 -11.87
C VAL A 323 25.55 -4.93 -13.01
N TYR A 324 24.46 -4.22 -13.20
CA TYR A 324 24.33 -3.19 -14.23
C TYR A 324 23.43 -2.06 -13.80
N GLN A 325 23.62 -0.92 -14.41
CA GLN A 325 22.86 0.29 -14.14
C GLN A 325 21.74 0.46 -15.17
N GLN A 326 20.58 0.87 -14.68
CA GLN A 326 19.46 1.29 -15.53
C GLN A 326 18.87 2.61 -14.99
N GLY A 327 19.27 3.72 -15.57
CA GLY A 327 18.91 5.03 -15.02
C GLY A 327 19.50 5.26 -13.64
N ASN A 328 18.65 5.57 -12.65
CA ASN A 328 19.03 5.72 -11.23
C ASN A 328 18.88 4.43 -10.41
N LYS A 329 18.79 3.29 -11.06
CA LYS A 329 18.65 1.98 -10.41
C LYS A 329 19.88 1.13 -10.64
N LEU A 330 20.29 0.42 -9.60
CA LEU A 330 21.30 -0.62 -9.67
C LEU A 330 20.60 -1.97 -9.67
N ILE A 331 20.84 -2.78 -10.67
CA ILE A 331 20.21 -4.08 -10.83
C ILE A 331 21.25 -5.17 -10.60
N PHE A 332 20.99 -6.00 -9.59
CA PHE A 332 21.76 -7.21 -9.29
C PHE A 332 21.01 -8.42 -9.81
N ARG A 333 21.51 -9.03 -10.87
CA ARG A 333 21.01 -10.30 -11.38
C ARG A 333 21.77 -11.44 -10.74
N LEU A 334 21.17 -12.09 -9.76
CA LEU A 334 21.81 -13.15 -9.00
C LEU A 334 21.82 -14.47 -9.78
N LYS A 335 23.01 -14.92 -10.17
CA LYS A 335 23.19 -16.16 -10.96
C LYS A 335 23.29 -17.41 -10.08
N LYS A 336 23.73 -17.30 -8.83
CA LYS A 336 23.89 -18.42 -7.89
C LYS A 336 22.71 -18.58 -6.91
N MET A 337 21.50 -18.19 -7.31
CA MET A 337 20.28 -18.42 -6.54
C MET A 337 19.64 -19.77 -6.89
N ASN A 338 20.35 -20.87 -6.58
CA ASN A 338 19.92 -22.22 -6.96
C ASN A 338 18.86 -22.77 -6.01
N PHE A 339 17.61 -22.34 -6.15
CA PHE A 339 16.49 -22.96 -5.44
C PHE A 339 16.31 -24.41 -5.91
N ALA A 340 16.09 -25.35 -4.97
CA ALA A 340 15.70 -26.69 -5.33
C ALA A 340 14.37 -26.68 -6.11
N SER A 341 14.16 -27.68 -6.95
CA SER A 341 12.97 -27.76 -7.81
C SER A 341 11.69 -27.68 -6.96
N GLY A 342 10.77 -26.80 -7.33
CA GLY A 342 9.51 -26.59 -6.61
C GLY A 342 9.61 -25.89 -5.26
N THR A 343 10.81 -25.55 -4.77
CA THR A 343 10.97 -24.89 -3.46
C THR A 343 11.19 -23.39 -3.57
N SER A 344 10.90 -22.69 -2.48
CA SER A 344 11.10 -21.25 -2.35
C SER A 344 12.03 -20.87 -1.18
N THR A 345 12.55 -21.85 -0.43
CA THR A 345 13.47 -21.58 0.68
C THR A 345 14.81 -21.09 0.14
N VAL A 346 15.32 -19.97 0.66
CA VAL A 346 16.64 -19.44 0.27
C VAL A 346 17.71 -20.47 0.58
N PRO A 347 18.47 -20.93 -0.43
CA PRO A 347 19.54 -21.90 -0.22
C PRO A 347 20.60 -21.35 0.75
N ALA A 348 21.11 -22.18 1.65
CA ALA A 348 22.15 -21.78 2.59
C ALA A 348 23.41 -21.27 1.86
N SER A 349 23.73 -21.83 0.70
CA SER A 349 24.85 -21.41 -0.17
C SER A 349 24.67 -20.04 -0.78
N SER A 350 23.43 -19.54 -0.89
CA SER A 350 23.14 -18.21 -1.44
C SER A 350 23.10 -17.08 -0.39
N LYS A 351 23.09 -17.45 0.91
CA LYS A 351 23.06 -16.45 2.00
C LYS A 351 24.28 -15.51 2.02
N PRO A 352 25.52 -15.99 1.83
CA PRO A 352 26.69 -15.11 1.74
C PRO A 352 26.59 -14.12 0.57
N LEU A 353 26.04 -14.54 -0.59
CA LEU A 353 25.82 -13.69 -1.74
C LEU A 353 24.82 -12.55 -1.40
N LEU A 354 23.70 -12.92 -0.76
CA LEU A 354 22.70 -11.92 -0.33
C LEU A 354 23.25 -10.96 0.73
N SER A 355 24.12 -11.42 1.61
CA SER A 355 24.82 -10.55 2.57
C SER A 355 25.74 -9.54 1.85
N LYS A 356 26.54 -9.99 0.88
CA LYS A 356 27.36 -9.10 0.05
C LYS A 356 26.52 -8.03 -0.67
N VAL A 357 25.35 -8.43 -1.22
CA VAL A 357 24.42 -7.49 -1.86
C VAL A 357 23.86 -6.49 -0.86
N ASN A 358 23.45 -6.95 0.33
CA ASN A 358 22.96 -6.08 1.39
C ASN A 358 23.99 -5.02 1.80
N ASP A 359 25.26 -5.38 1.89
CA ASP A 359 26.33 -4.44 2.23
C ASP A 359 26.44 -3.32 1.18
N ILE A 360 26.28 -3.66 -0.11
CA ILE A 360 26.30 -2.67 -1.19
C ILE A 360 25.04 -1.80 -1.19
N ILE A 361 23.88 -2.41 -0.96
CA ILE A 361 22.61 -1.70 -0.83
C ILE A 361 22.69 -0.63 0.27
N ARG A 362 23.29 -1.00 1.40
CA ARG A 362 23.53 -0.06 2.53
C ARG A 362 24.55 1.02 2.18
N PHE A 363 25.63 0.65 1.49
CA PHE A 363 26.65 1.60 1.06
C PHE A 363 26.11 2.63 0.07
N VAL A 364 25.25 2.20 -0.86
CA VAL A 364 24.55 3.08 -1.81
C VAL A 364 23.54 3.98 -1.11
N GLY A 365 23.11 3.64 0.11
CA GLY A 365 22.02 4.35 0.79
C GLY A 365 20.70 4.19 0.04
N ALA A 366 20.36 2.97 -0.32
CA ALA A 366 19.15 2.66 -1.04
C ALA A 366 17.89 3.09 -0.25
N GLU A 367 16.89 3.62 -0.94
CA GLU A 367 15.58 3.91 -0.37
C GLU A 367 14.64 2.72 -0.52
N ILE A 368 14.63 2.13 -1.71
CA ILE A 368 13.74 1.05 -2.06
C ILE A 368 14.53 -0.07 -2.75
N VAL A 369 14.25 -1.30 -2.37
CA VAL A 369 14.74 -2.51 -3.04
C VAL A 369 13.56 -3.35 -3.47
N ALA A 370 13.42 -3.62 -4.76
CA ALA A 370 12.43 -4.56 -5.29
C ALA A 370 13.10 -5.89 -5.63
N VAL A 371 12.56 -6.97 -5.08
CA VAL A 371 12.99 -8.35 -5.36
C VAL A 371 12.11 -8.95 -6.42
N GLU A 372 12.66 -9.26 -7.59
CA GLU A 372 11.94 -9.80 -8.74
C GLU A 372 12.29 -11.29 -8.93
N GLY A 373 11.28 -12.17 -8.80
CA GLY A 373 11.44 -13.62 -9.00
C GLY A 373 11.00 -14.04 -10.39
N HIS A 374 11.78 -14.94 -11.01
CA HIS A 374 11.50 -15.47 -12.35
C HIS A 374 11.64 -16.99 -12.38
N THR A 375 10.91 -17.63 -13.29
CA THR A 375 11.02 -19.06 -13.60
C THR A 375 11.35 -19.25 -15.09
N ASP A 376 11.66 -20.47 -15.45
CA ASP A 376 11.56 -20.94 -16.83
C ASP A 376 10.10 -21.25 -17.20
N SER A 377 9.86 -21.70 -18.43
CA SER A 377 8.54 -22.04 -18.95
C SER A 377 8.09 -23.48 -18.65
N VAL A 378 8.79 -24.23 -17.76
CA VAL A 378 8.42 -25.59 -17.41
C VAL A 378 7.32 -25.57 -16.35
N GLY A 379 6.15 -26.17 -16.68
CA GLY A 379 4.98 -26.24 -15.80
C GLY A 379 3.87 -25.26 -16.18
N ALA A 380 2.83 -25.20 -15.37
CA ALA A 380 1.73 -24.29 -15.61
C ALA A 380 2.11 -22.84 -15.24
N ALA A 381 1.75 -21.88 -16.07
CA ALA A 381 2.09 -20.46 -15.90
C ALA A 381 1.68 -19.92 -14.53
N ASP A 382 0.50 -20.31 -14.02
CA ASP A 382 0.01 -19.92 -12.70
C ASP A 382 0.86 -20.48 -11.55
N LEU A 383 1.36 -21.73 -11.69
CA LEU A 383 2.26 -22.32 -10.72
C LEU A 383 3.62 -21.62 -10.76
N ASN A 384 4.11 -21.29 -11.94
CA ASN A 384 5.34 -20.53 -12.14
C ASN A 384 5.23 -19.13 -11.53
N LYS A 385 4.09 -18.46 -11.71
CA LYS A 385 3.79 -17.18 -11.08
C LYS A 385 3.84 -17.27 -9.55
N LYS A 386 3.15 -18.25 -8.97
CA LYS A 386 3.14 -18.49 -7.53
C LYS A 386 4.52 -18.85 -6.98
N LEU A 387 5.26 -19.70 -7.67
CA LEU A 387 6.59 -20.13 -7.24
C LEU A 387 7.59 -18.97 -7.26
N SER A 388 7.60 -18.18 -8.33
CA SER A 388 8.47 -17.00 -8.43
C SER A 388 8.16 -15.97 -7.36
N THR A 389 6.87 -15.77 -7.04
CA THR A 389 6.44 -14.90 -5.94
C THR A 389 6.95 -15.42 -4.60
N LYS A 390 6.76 -16.70 -4.28
CA LYS A 390 7.25 -17.29 -3.04
C LYS A 390 8.76 -17.15 -2.89
N ARG A 391 9.51 -17.32 -3.98
CA ARG A 391 10.97 -17.14 -4.01
C ARG A 391 11.36 -15.69 -3.74
N ALA A 392 10.70 -14.75 -4.40
CA ALA A 392 10.92 -13.32 -4.16
C ALA A 392 10.62 -12.93 -2.70
N ILE A 393 9.53 -13.42 -2.12
CA ILE A 393 9.19 -13.23 -0.70
C ILE A 393 10.29 -13.76 0.21
N SER A 394 10.78 -14.97 -0.06
CA SER A 394 11.81 -15.58 0.79
C SER A 394 13.13 -14.81 0.76
N VAL A 395 13.52 -14.30 -0.41
CA VAL A 395 14.71 -13.44 -0.56
C VAL A 395 14.48 -12.10 0.13
N ALA A 396 13.31 -11.48 -0.07
CA ALA A 396 12.95 -10.22 0.57
C ALA A 396 12.97 -10.33 2.10
N ASN A 397 12.37 -11.40 2.65
CA ASN A 397 12.37 -11.67 4.09
C ASN A 397 13.80 -11.88 4.63
N TYR A 398 14.64 -12.58 3.88
CA TYR A 398 16.03 -12.76 4.28
C TYR A 398 16.79 -11.44 4.29
N LEU A 399 16.65 -10.62 3.25
CA LEU A 399 17.26 -9.28 3.21
C LEU A 399 16.72 -8.40 4.32
N ALA A 400 15.42 -8.45 4.61
CA ALA A 400 14.82 -7.73 5.73
C ALA A 400 15.42 -8.14 7.07
N SER A 401 15.75 -9.42 7.25
CA SER A 401 16.38 -9.94 8.47
C SER A 401 17.81 -9.41 8.70
N LEU A 402 18.48 -8.89 7.65
CA LEU A 402 19.81 -8.30 7.71
C LEU A 402 19.80 -6.82 8.13
N ALA A 403 18.68 -6.29 8.57
CA ALA A 403 18.50 -4.91 9.08
C ALA A 403 19.02 -3.82 8.13
N GLY A 404 18.58 -3.83 6.88
CA GLY A 404 19.10 -2.97 5.80
C GLY A 404 18.73 -1.48 5.86
N GLY A 405 17.70 -1.08 6.60
CA GLY A 405 17.27 0.33 6.69
C GLY A 405 16.60 0.89 5.42
N TYR A 406 16.18 0.05 4.48
CA TYR A 406 15.50 0.38 3.23
C TYR A 406 14.15 -0.34 3.12
N LYS A 407 13.23 0.17 2.30
CA LYS A 407 11.95 -0.47 2.02
C LYS A 407 12.15 -1.62 1.04
N ILE A 408 11.58 -2.79 1.32
CA ILE A 408 11.66 -3.96 0.44
C ILE A 408 10.28 -4.28 -0.14
N GLY A 409 10.20 -4.33 -1.48
CA GLY A 409 9.08 -4.89 -2.22
C GLY A 409 9.46 -6.22 -2.88
N TYR A 410 8.48 -7.02 -3.27
CA TYR A 410 8.72 -8.24 -4.01
C TYR A 410 7.66 -8.48 -5.08
N ILE A 411 8.07 -9.04 -6.21
CA ILE A 411 7.21 -9.38 -7.34
C ILE A 411 7.68 -10.70 -7.93
N GLY A 412 6.76 -11.63 -8.16
CA GLY A 412 7.04 -12.81 -8.97
C GLY A 412 6.52 -12.60 -10.38
N TYR A 413 7.36 -12.76 -11.38
CA TYR A 413 6.97 -12.65 -12.79
C TYR A 413 6.66 -14.00 -13.44
N GLY A 414 6.96 -15.12 -12.76
CA GLY A 414 6.87 -16.43 -13.39
C GLY A 414 7.78 -16.49 -14.62
N GLU A 415 7.27 -17.05 -15.68
CA GLU A 415 7.95 -17.19 -16.98
C GLU A 415 7.78 -15.98 -17.91
N SER A 416 7.00 -14.95 -17.51
CA SER A 416 6.59 -13.86 -18.38
C SER A 416 7.71 -12.91 -18.82
N ARG A 417 8.89 -12.98 -18.18
CA ARG A 417 10.05 -12.13 -18.49
C ARG A 417 11.31 -12.95 -18.70
N PRO A 418 11.40 -13.75 -19.77
CA PRO A 418 12.60 -14.53 -20.07
C PRO A 418 13.72 -13.59 -20.56
N ILE A 419 14.97 -13.96 -20.24
CA ILE A 419 16.19 -13.30 -20.72
C ILE A 419 17.07 -14.23 -21.56
N ALA A 420 16.67 -15.50 -21.67
CA ALA A 420 17.28 -16.53 -22.51
C ALA A 420 16.19 -17.44 -23.06
N SER A 421 16.55 -18.20 -24.12
CA SER A 421 15.59 -19.14 -24.71
C SER A 421 15.17 -20.24 -23.73
N ASN A 422 13.87 -20.43 -23.57
CA ASN A 422 13.31 -21.51 -22.77
C ASN A 422 13.39 -22.90 -23.43
N GLU A 423 13.78 -22.96 -24.69
CA GLU A 423 13.93 -24.22 -25.44
C GLU A 423 15.15 -25.03 -24.96
N THR A 424 16.22 -24.35 -24.57
CA THR A 424 17.45 -24.99 -24.13
C THR A 424 17.51 -25.17 -22.62
N LYS A 425 18.14 -26.23 -22.13
CA LYS A 425 18.38 -26.46 -20.69
C LYS A 425 19.20 -25.31 -20.07
N ALA A 426 20.18 -24.79 -20.82
CA ALA A 426 21.03 -23.70 -20.38
C ALA A 426 20.21 -22.39 -20.26
N GLY A 427 19.39 -22.08 -21.26
CA GLY A 427 18.57 -20.87 -21.22
C GLY A 427 17.50 -20.92 -20.13
N ARG A 428 16.89 -22.07 -19.90
CA ARG A 428 15.99 -22.26 -18.75
C ARG A 428 16.69 -22.02 -17.41
N ALA A 429 17.95 -22.47 -17.26
CA ALA A 429 18.71 -22.21 -16.04
C ALA A 429 18.94 -20.71 -15.80
N ILE A 430 19.16 -19.94 -16.87
CA ILE A 430 19.33 -18.47 -16.83
C ILE A 430 17.99 -17.79 -16.45
N ASN A 431 16.87 -18.32 -16.95
CA ASN A 431 15.55 -17.75 -16.66
C ASN A 431 15.12 -17.97 -15.21
N ARG A 432 15.56 -19.05 -14.56
CA ARG A 432 15.35 -19.30 -13.12
C ARG A 432 16.26 -18.41 -12.27
N ARG A 433 15.91 -17.16 -12.10
CA ARG A 433 16.73 -16.16 -11.44
C ARG A 433 15.94 -15.29 -10.44
N VAL A 434 16.67 -14.56 -9.64
CA VAL A 434 16.17 -13.45 -8.84
C VAL A 434 16.96 -12.21 -9.21
N ASP A 435 16.25 -11.16 -9.61
CA ASP A 435 16.81 -9.83 -9.84
C ASP A 435 16.47 -8.92 -8.64
N LEU A 436 17.44 -8.11 -8.20
CA LEU A 436 17.25 -7.12 -7.15
C LEU A 436 17.40 -5.73 -7.78
N VAL A 437 16.33 -4.96 -7.78
CA VAL A 437 16.30 -3.60 -8.31
C VAL A 437 16.43 -2.62 -7.15
N VAL A 438 17.57 -1.99 -7.05
CA VAL A 438 17.94 -1.06 -5.98
C VAL A 438 17.77 0.36 -6.48
N THR A 439 16.91 1.13 -5.83
CA THR A 439 16.72 2.55 -6.11
C THR A 439 17.42 3.36 -5.02
N ALA A 440 18.41 4.14 -5.39
CA ALA A 440 19.12 5.02 -4.46
C ALA A 440 18.23 6.22 -4.06
N LYS A 441 18.49 6.73 -2.87
CA LYS A 441 17.89 7.99 -2.41
C LYS A 441 18.34 9.13 -3.33
N LYS A 442 17.40 9.91 -3.82
CA LYS A 442 17.70 11.12 -4.62
C LYS A 442 18.47 12.15 -3.80
#